data_6d5df643067a26b7e33cffad1b093b6b
#
_entry.id   6d5df643067a26b7e33cffad1b093b6b
#
_cell.length_a   1.000
_cell.length_b   1.000
_cell.length_c   1.000
_cell.angle_alpha   90.00
_cell.angle_beta   90.00
_cell.angle_gamma   90.00
#
_symmetry.space_group_name_H-M   'P 1'
#
loop_
_entity.id
_entity.type
_entity.pdbx_description
1 polymer ?
#
loop_
_entity_poly.entity_id
_entity_poly.type
_entity_poly.pdbx_seq_one_letter_code
_entity_poly.pdbx_strand_id
1 'polypeptide(L)'
;MTLPSISGLFSHDLAIDLGTANTLVYMKGKGIILNEPSVVSMKKDARGAKKVLSVGKEAKCMVGRTPGNIVAIRPMKDGVIADFDIAEAMLRYFIRKAHAGRRLARPRIIIGVPSGITEVERKAVKEAAESAGAREVYFIEEPMAAAIGAGLPVTEPRGSMIVDIGGGTTEVAVLSLGGIVCSISVRVAGDKMDEAIIEYIKKKYRLLIGSSTAEAIKTTIGNAFPGDTLESVEVKGRDLTTGTPKVLTIDSDEVRESISEEVDAIVSAVRTALEQMPPELCNDPLESIPIKLLISPCTQPALSTPAPDEAGRCCTPRSMTL
;
A
#
# COMPACT_ATOMS: atom_id res chain seq x y z
N MET A 1 5.48 -8.94 -43.52
CA MET A 1 5.22 -10.04 -42.55
C MET A 1 6.31 -9.95 -41.49
N THR A 2 6.04 -9.29 -40.36
CA THR A 2 6.94 -9.25 -39.21
C THR A 2 6.73 -10.55 -38.41
N LEU A 3 7.76 -11.38 -38.30
CA LEU A 3 7.77 -12.58 -37.48
C LEU A 3 7.44 -12.16 -36.03
N PRO A 4 6.48 -12.84 -35.36
CA PRO A 4 6.22 -12.59 -33.95
C PRO A 4 7.50 -12.88 -33.18
N SER A 5 7.95 -11.92 -32.38
CA SER A 5 9.15 -12.05 -31.56
C SER A 5 9.04 -13.27 -30.67
N ILE A 6 9.94 -14.24 -30.84
CA ILE A 6 10.01 -15.49 -30.06
C ILE A 6 10.14 -15.22 -28.56
N SER A 7 10.59 -14.02 -28.15
CA SER A 7 10.67 -13.60 -26.75
C SER A 7 9.30 -13.48 -26.06
N GLY A 8 8.20 -13.29 -26.81
CA GLY A 8 6.83 -13.23 -26.27
C GLY A 8 6.27 -14.57 -25.83
N LEU A 9 6.82 -15.70 -26.29
CA LEU A 9 6.38 -17.05 -25.92
C LEU A 9 6.79 -17.47 -24.50
N PHE A 10 7.77 -16.79 -23.88
CA PHE A 10 8.35 -17.18 -22.59
C PHE A 10 8.15 -16.14 -21.49
N SER A 11 7.52 -15.02 -21.78
CA SER A 11 7.34 -13.92 -20.83
C SER A 11 5.89 -13.50 -20.80
N HIS A 12 5.32 -13.47 -19.58
CA HIS A 12 3.98 -12.95 -19.34
C HIS A 12 4.07 -11.47 -18.95
N ASP A 13 3.12 -10.69 -19.44
CA ASP A 13 2.98 -9.29 -19.02
C ASP A 13 2.62 -9.21 -17.53
N LEU A 14 3.21 -8.27 -16.82
CA LEU A 14 3.01 -8.04 -15.40
C LEU A 14 2.39 -6.67 -15.17
N ALA A 15 1.53 -6.56 -14.17
CA ALA A 15 1.21 -5.28 -13.55
C ALA A 15 1.76 -5.31 -12.11
N ILE A 16 2.42 -4.23 -11.71
CA ILE A 16 3.04 -4.09 -10.39
C ILE A 16 2.46 -2.85 -9.74
N ASP A 17 1.84 -3.04 -8.57
CA ASP A 17 1.57 -1.98 -7.64
C ASP A 17 2.75 -1.90 -6.67
N LEU A 18 3.52 -0.82 -6.75
CA LEU A 18 4.74 -0.61 -5.98
C LEU A 18 4.45 0.22 -4.73
N GLY A 19 3.58 -0.29 -3.86
CA GLY A 19 3.13 0.44 -2.69
C GLY A 19 4.19 0.57 -1.58
N THR A 20 4.02 1.58 -0.72
CA THR A 20 4.90 1.86 0.42
C THR A 20 4.94 0.70 1.42
N ALA A 21 3.81 0.09 1.73
CA ALA A 21 3.71 -1.01 2.69
C ALA A 21 3.83 -2.38 2.04
N ASN A 22 3.15 -2.61 0.92
CA ASN A 22 3.10 -3.87 0.20
C ASN A 22 3.28 -3.64 -1.30
N THR A 23 3.92 -4.61 -1.96
CA THR A 23 4.01 -4.70 -3.42
C THR A 23 3.13 -5.84 -3.89
N LEU A 24 2.23 -5.55 -4.83
CA LEU A 24 1.39 -6.53 -5.50
C LEU A 24 1.92 -6.78 -6.92
N VAL A 25 1.94 -8.04 -7.32
CA VAL A 25 2.28 -8.40 -8.71
C VAL A 25 1.15 -9.23 -9.29
N TYR A 26 0.56 -8.69 -10.33
CA TYR A 26 -0.47 -9.35 -11.15
C TYR A 26 0.16 -9.89 -12.43
N MET A 27 -0.20 -11.08 -12.82
CA MET A 27 0.21 -11.68 -14.09
C MET A 27 -1.01 -11.93 -14.96
N LYS A 28 -0.94 -11.48 -16.21
CA LYS A 28 -2.03 -11.71 -17.17
C LYS A 28 -2.37 -13.20 -17.27
N GLY A 29 -3.65 -13.54 -17.06
CA GLY A 29 -4.18 -14.90 -17.11
C GLY A 29 -4.00 -15.72 -15.83
N LYS A 30 -3.32 -15.19 -14.80
CA LYS A 30 -3.15 -15.90 -13.51
C LYS A 30 -3.65 -15.09 -12.30
N GLY A 31 -3.97 -13.79 -12.49
CA GLY A 31 -4.37 -12.94 -11.38
C GLY A 31 -3.21 -12.44 -10.53
N ILE A 32 -3.48 -12.08 -9.28
CA ILE A 32 -2.46 -11.66 -8.32
C ILE A 32 -1.62 -12.88 -7.92
N ILE A 33 -0.36 -12.87 -8.28
CA ILE A 33 0.59 -13.97 -8.03
C ILE A 33 1.53 -13.71 -6.86
N LEU A 34 1.72 -12.43 -6.49
CA LEU A 34 2.52 -12.02 -5.33
C LEU A 34 1.79 -10.90 -4.59
N ASN A 35 1.78 -11.01 -3.27
CA ASN A 35 1.42 -9.98 -2.32
C ASN A 35 2.43 -10.04 -1.19
N GLU A 36 3.41 -9.14 -1.23
CA GLU A 36 4.55 -9.15 -0.34
C GLU A 36 4.80 -7.77 0.26
N PRO A 37 5.21 -7.69 1.53
CA PRO A 37 5.65 -6.43 2.11
C PRO A 37 6.79 -5.78 1.33
N SER A 38 6.75 -4.47 1.16
CA SER A 38 7.81 -3.68 0.52
C SER A 38 8.99 -3.48 1.48
N VAL A 39 9.62 -4.56 1.90
CA VAL A 39 10.72 -4.59 2.88
C VAL A 39 11.86 -5.43 2.33
N VAL A 40 13.09 -4.94 2.54
CA VAL A 40 14.33 -5.63 2.18
C VAL A 40 15.24 -5.68 3.38
N SER A 41 15.75 -6.85 3.74
CA SER A 41 16.80 -6.98 4.74
C SER A 41 18.17 -7.09 4.07
N MET A 42 19.13 -6.39 4.66
CA MET A 42 20.51 -6.32 4.15
C MET A 42 21.51 -6.51 5.25
N LYS A 43 22.62 -7.15 4.90
CA LYS A 43 23.82 -7.23 5.74
C LYS A 43 24.87 -6.26 5.21
N LYS A 44 25.43 -5.43 6.11
CA LYS A 44 26.61 -4.63 5.82
C LYS A 44 27.85 -5.46 6.17
N ASP A 45 28.76 -5.60 5.24
CA ASP A 45 30.07 -6.21 5.53
C ASP A 45 31.02 -5.21 6.20
N ALA A 46 32.20 -5.68 6.62
CA ALA A 46 33.21 -4.84 7.25
C ALA A 46 33.74 -3.71 6.34
N ARG A 47 33.52 -3.79 5.04
CA ARG A 47 33.93 -2.79 4.03
C ARG A 47 32.77 -1.87 3.64
N GLY A 48 31.59 -2.00 4.29
CA GLY A 48 30.40 -1.19 4.01
C GLY A 48 29.58 -1.67 2.81
N ALA A 49 29.97 -2.74 2.12
CA ALA A 49 29.17 -3.28 1.02
C ALA A 49 27.87 -3.89 1.55
N LYS A 50 26.77 -3.54 0.88
CA LYS A 50 25.42 -3.98 1.23
C LYS A 50 25.08 -5.26 0.44
N LYS A 51 24.73 -6.35 1.14
CA LYS A 51 24.26 -7.59 0.54
C LYS A 51 22.82 -7.85 0.96
N VAL A 52 21.91 -7.99 -0.02
CA VAL A 52 20.52 -8.38 0.24
C VAL A 52 20.47 -9.79 0.84
N LEU A 53 19.78 -9.95 1.96
CA LEU A 53 19.54 -11.24 2.62
C LEU A 53 18.16 -11.80 2.28
N SER A 54 17.11 -11.00 2.43
CA SER A 54 15.76 -11.42 2.13
C SER A 54 14.88 -10.22 1.70
N VAL A 55 13.75 -10.52 1.08
CA VAL A 55 12.78 -9.55 0.55
C VAL A 55 11.37 -10.01 0.95
N GLY A 56 10.48 -9.06 1.16
CA GLY A 56 9.07 -9.36 1.42
C GLY A 56 8.83 -9.84 2.85
N LYS A 57 8.00 -10.87 2.99
CA LYS A 57 7.56 -11.41 4.30
C LYS A 57 8.73 -11.81 5.20
N GLU A 58 9.74 -12.45 4.64
CA GLU A 58 10.94 -12.84 5.42
C GLU A 58 11.68 -11.62 5.98
N ALA A 59 11.84 -10.56 5.17
CA ALA A 59 12.46 -9.32 5.61
C ALA A 59 11.59 -8.59 6.65
N LYS A 60 10.26 -8.59 6.51
CA LYS A 60 9.32 -7.97 7.47
C LYS A 60 9.46 -8.61 8.87
N CYS A 61 9.63 -9.93 8.96
CA CYS A 61 9.85 -10.62 10.23
C CYS A 61 11.12 -10.16 10.96
N MET A 62 12.08 -9.57 10.25
CA MET A 62 13.34 -9.08 10.82
C MET A 62 13.27 -7.63 11.32
N VAL A 63 12.23 -6.86 10.95
CA VAL A 63 12.10 -5.46 11.37
C VAL A 63 12.08 -5.34 12.88
N GLY A 64 12.95 -4.49 13.42
CA GLY A 64 13.11 -4.27 14.88
C GLY A 64 13.77 -5.41 15.66
N ARG A 65 14.23 -6.49 14.98
CA ARG A 65 14.81 -7.69 15.61
C ARG A 65 16.22 -8.02 15.11
N THR A 66 16.81 -7.15 14.28
CA THR A 66 18.10 -7.42 13.64
C THR A 66 19.26 -7.02 14.52
N PRO A 67 20.38 -7.79 14.53
CA PRO A 67 21.64 -7.35 15.12
C PRO A 67 22.23 -6.19 14.31
N GLY A 68 23.15 -5.41 14.90
CA GLY A 68 23.63 -4.15 14.35
C GLY A 68 24.24 -4.15 12.94
N ASN A 69 24.62 -5.33 12.43
CA ASN A 69 25.16 -5.48 11.07
C ASN A 69 24.09 -5.86 10.02
N ILE A 70 22.85 -6.10 10.44
CA ILE A 70 21.71 -6.38 9.57
C ILE A 70 20.69 -5.25 9.74
N VAL A 71 20.19 -4.74 8.62
CA VAL A 71 19.18 -3.66 8.61
C VAL A 71 18.02 -4.10 7.71
N ALA A 72 16.79 -4.00 8.22
CA ALA A 72 15.59 -4.14 7.42
C ALA A 72 15.09 -2.75 7.03
N ILE A 73 14.94 -2.50 5.74
CA ILE A 73 14.62 -1.19 5.16
C ILE A 73 13.40 -1.30 4.28
N ARG A 74 12.55 -0.28 4.29
CA ARG A 74 11.50 -0.05 3.30
C ARG A 74 12.08 0.85 2.20
N PRO A 75 12.22 0.37 0.94
CA PRO A 75 12.74 1.18 -0.15
C PRO A 75 11.76 2.20 -0.67
N MET A 76 10.48 2.03 -0.35
CA MET A 76 9.39 2.95 -0.67
C MET A 76 9.00 3.74 0.58
N LYS A 77 8.79 5.03 0.42
CA LYS A 77 8.30 5.92 1.47
C LYS A 77 7.40 6.99 0.85
N ASP A 78 6.24 7.19 1.45
CA ASP A 78 5.28 8.23 1.01
C ASP A 78 4.96 8.16 -0.50
N GLY A 79 4.81 6.92 -1.03
CA GLY A 79 4.51 6.65 -2.44
C GLY A 79 5.69 6.76 -3.41
N VAL A 80 6.91 7.08 -2.95
CA VAL A 80 8.08 7.28 -3.80
C VAL A 80 9.26 6.39 -3.42
N ILE A 81 10.21 6.23 -4.34
CA ILE A 81 11.45 5.49 -4.08
C ILE A 81 12.36 6.31 -3.16
N ALA A 82 12.61 5.80 -1.96
CA ALA A 82 13.53 6.40 -0.98
C ALA A 82 14.99 5.88 -1.13
N ASP A 83 15.17 4.65 -1.63
CA ASP A 83 16.50 4.06 -1.91
C ASP A 83 16.42 3.27 -3.23
N PHE A 84 17.07 3.81 -4.25
CA PHE A 84 17.02 3.27 -5.62
C PHE A 84 17.59 1.85 -5.72
N ASP A 85 18.78 1.62 -5.15
CA ASP A 85 19.46 0.32 -5.25
C ASP A 85 18.64 -0.79 -4.59
N ILE A 86 17.99 -0.45 -3.48
CA ILE A 86 17.16 -1.38 -2.73
C ILE A 86 15.84 -1.64 -3.45
N ALA A 87 15.22 -0.61 -4.04
CA ALA A 87 14.00 -0.74 -4.85
C ALA A 87 14.26 -1.61 -6.10
N GLU A 88 15.39 -1.39 -6.79
CA GLU A 88 15.80 -2.23 -7.91
C GLU A 88 15.97 -3.69 -7.49
N ALA A 89 16.67 -3.93 -6.39
CA ALA A 89 16.88 -5.29 -5.87
C ALA A 89 15.55 -5.98 -5.50
N MET A 90 14.62 -5.24 -4.91
CA MET A 90 13.27 -5.70 -4.59
C MET A 90 12.47 -6.04 -5.84
N LEU A 91 12.42 -5.14 -6.82
CA LEU A 91 11.75 -5.37 -8.11
C LEU A 91 12.34 -6.58 -8.84
N ARG A 92 13.66 -6.69 -8.89
CA ARG A 92 14.37 -7.83 -9.49
C ARG A 92 13.98 -9.15 -8.83
N TYR A 93 13.86 -9.17 -7.50
CA TYR A 93 13.40 -10.34 -6.77
C TYR A 93 11.97 -10.72 -7.15
N PHE A 94 11.03 -9.75 -7.17
CA PHE A 94 9.64 -10.00 -7.50
C PHE A 94 9.44 -10.44 -8.96
N ILE A 95 10.10 -9.81 -9.91
CA ILE A 95 10.06 -10.20 -11.32
C ILE A 95 10.59 -11.63 -11.51
N ARG A 96 11.68 -12.00 -10.86
CA ARG A 96 12.20 -13.37 -10.90
C ARG A 96 11.26 -14.39 -10.27
N LYS A 97 10.68 -14.04 -9.12
CA LYS A 97 9.72 -14.89 -8.41
C LYS A 97 8.45 -15.11 -9.25
N ALA A 98 7.95 -14.05 -9.90
CA ALA A 98 6.81 -14.09 -10.80
C ALA A 98 7.02 -15.07 -11.98
N HIS A 99 8.22 -15.16 -12.49
CA HIS A 99 8.57 -16.05 -13.62
C HIS A 99 9.19 -17.38 -13.19
N ALA A 100 9.03 -17.80 -11.93
CA ALA A 100 9.59 -19.04 -11.39
C ALA A 100 11.10 -19.20 -11.68
N GLY A 101 11.87 -18.11 -11.59
CA GLY A 101 13.32 -18.09 -11.77
C GLY A 101 13.81 -18.18 -13.22
N ARG A 102 12.94 -18.09 -14.23
CA ARG A 102 13.34 -18.09 -15.64
C ARG A 102 14.16 -16.84 -15.96
N ARG A 103 15.47 -17.00 -16.15
CA ARG A 103 16.43 -15.89 -16.38
C ARG A 103 16.23 -15.16 -17.71
N LEU A 104 15.59 -15.78 -18.68
CA LEU A 104 15.37 -15.22 -20.03
C LEU A 104 14.03 -14.49 -20.17
N ALA A 105 13.17 -14.52 -19.14
CA ALA A 105 11.91 -13.79 -19.18
C ALA A 105 12.16 -12.28 -19.06
N ARG A 106 11.77 -11.54 -20.09
CA ARG A 106 11.82 -10.08 -20.14
C ARG A 106 10.38 -9.56 -20.35
N PRO A 107 9.61 -9.37 -19.25
CA PRO A 107 8.22 -8.95 -19.33
C PRO A 107 8.07 -7.49 -19.79
N ARG A 108 6.90 -7.18 -20.37
CA ARG A 108 6.37 -5.83 -20.33
C ARG A 108 5.73 -5.64 -18.94
N ILE A 109 5.97 -4.50 -18.36
CA ILE A 109 5.48 -4.20 -17.00
C ILE A 109 4.68 -2.91 -17.03
N ILE A 110 3.49 -2.93 -16.44
CA ILE A 110 2.72 -1.73 -16.08
C ILE A 110 2.94 -1.51 -14.58
N ILE A 111 3.33 -0.28 -14.20
CA ILE A 111 3.58 0.09 -12.81
C ILE A 111 2.57 1.17 -12.40
N GLY A 112 1.87 0.94 -11.27
CA GLY A 112 1.07 1.96 -10.61
C GLY A 112 1.99 3.05 -10.05
N VAL A 113 1.61 4.30 -10.23
CA VAL A 113 2.32 5.47 -9.72
C VAL A 113 1.33 6.48 -9.15
N PRO A 114 1.68 7.21 -8.08
CA PRO A 114 0.83 8.27 -7.55
C PRO A 114 0.53 9.35 -8.60
N SER A 115 -0.65 9.98 -8.52
CA SER A 115 -1.05 11.03 -9.48
C SER A 115 -0.12 12.25 -9.48
N GLY A 116 0.54 12.53 -8.35
CA GLY A 116 1.46 13.66 -8.20
C GLY A 116 2.94 13.32 -8.42
N ILE A 117 3.25 12.17 -9.03
CA ILE A 117 4.66 11.76 -9.23
C ILE A 117 5.42 12.74 -10.13
N THR A 118 6.60 13.16 -9.70
CA THR A 118 7.50 14.00 -10.49
C THR A 118 8.15 13.21 -11.64
N GLU A 119 8.59 13.91 -12.69
CA GLU A 119 9.32 13.28 -13.80
C GLU A 119 10.62 12.59 -13.37
N VAL A 120 11.28 13.11 -12.32
CA VAL A 120 12.50 12.50 -11.76
C VAL A 120 12.18 11.18 -11.08
N GLU A 121 11.12 11.14 -10.27
CA GLU A 121 10.65 9.93 -9.59
C GLU A 121 10.16 8.89 -10.62
N ARG A 122 9.38 9.33 -11.62
CA ARG A 122 8.93 8.48 -12.74
C ARG A 122 10.10 7.83 -13.45
N LYS A 123 11.15 8.61 -13.75
CA LYS A 123 12.38 8.12 -14.38
C LYS A 123 13.08 7.10 -13.48
N ALA A 124 13.19 7.37 -12.16
CA ALA A 124 13.80 6.46 -11.21
C ALA A 124 13.07 5.10 -11.16
N VAL A 125 11.74 5.10 -11.14
CA VAL A 125 10.94 3.86 -11.17
C VAL A 125 11.16 3.10 -12.47
N LYS A 126 11.21 3.81 -13.62
CA LYS A 126 11.47 3.19 -14.92
C LYS A 126 12.84 2.52 -14.97
N GLU A 127 13.89 3.25 -14.59
CA GLU A 127 15.27 2.74 -14.58
C GLU A 127 15.41 1.55 -13.62
N ALA A 128 14.79 1.58 -12.44
CA ALA A 128 14.79 0.46 -11.51
C ALA A 128 14.13 -0.79 -12.11
N ALA A 129 13.00 -0.65 -12.80
CA ALA A 129 12.30 -1.76 -13.43
C ALA A 129 13.05 -2.33 -14.64
N GLU A 130 13.64 -1.47 -15.50
CA GLU A 130 14.47 -1.89 -16.65
C GLU A 130 15.73 -2.62 -16.16
N SER A 131 16.43 -2.10 -15.15
CA SER A 131 17.59 -2.73 -14.51
C SER A 131 17.22 -4.05 -13.83
N ALA A 132 16.00 -4.16 -13.29
CA ALA A 132 15.47 -5.41 -12.73
C ALA A 132 15.15 -6.48 -13.79
N GLY A 133 15.10 -6.11 -15.08
CA GLY A 133 14.93 -7.02 -16.21
C GLY A 133 13.66 -6.83 -17.03
N ALA A 134 12.91 -5.76 -16.83
CA ALA A 134 11.79 -5.41 -17.70
C ALA A 134 12.28 -5.12 -19.14
N ARG A 135 11.47 -5.49 -20.15
CA ARG A 135 11.72 -5.13 -21.55
C ARG A 135 11.16 -3.76 -21.88
N GLU A 136 9.96 -3.49 -21.40
CA GLU A 136 9.23 -2.26 -21.61
C GLU A 136 8.48 -1.93 -20.30
N VAL A 137 8.47 -0.66 -19.92
CA VAL A 137 7.80 -0.17 -18.71
C VAL A 137 6.77 0.88 -19.11
N TYR A 138 5.53 0.65 -18.69
CA TYR A 138 4.41 1.56 -18.82
C TYR A 138 3.96 2.01 -17.44
N PHE A 139 3.32 3.17 -17.37
CA PHE A 139 2.78 3.71 -16.14
C PHE A 139 1.27 3.84 -16.22
N ILE A 140 0.62 3.64 -15.08
CA ILE A 140 -0.78 3.97 -14.85
C ILE A 140 -0.87 4.70 -13.51
N GLU A 141 -1.68 5.74 -13.45
CA GLU A 141 -1.93 6.42 -12.17
C GLU A 141 -2.72 5.51 -11.23
N GLU A 142 -2.27 5.43 -9.96
CA GLU A 142 -2.88 4.54 -8.96
C GLU A 142 -4.39 4.72 -8.83
N PRO A 143 -4.96 5.95 -8.76
CA PRO A 143 -6.40 6.12 -8.68
C PRO A 143 -7.15 5.61 -9.92
N MET A 144 -6.57 5.73 -11.12
CA MET A 144 -7.17 5.18 -12.34
C MET A 144 -7.16 3.65 -12.30
N ALA A 145 -6.04 3.04 -11.91
CA ALA A 145 -5.93 1.59 -11.77
C ALA A 145 -6.90 1.05 -10.72
N ALA A 146 -7.01 1.75 -9.59
CA ALA A 146 -7.91 1.44 -8.49
C ALA A 146 -9.38 1.52 -8.92
N ALA A 147 -9.78 2.57 -9.65
CA ALA A 147 -11.13 2.75 -10.16
C ALA A 147 -11.52 1.67 -11.18
N ILE A 148 -10.61 1.32 -12.09
CA ILE A 148 -10.81 0.21 -13.04
C ILE A 148 -10.97 -1.11 -12.27
N GLY A 149 -10.10 -1.38 -11.30
CA GLY A 149 -10.15 -2.59 -10.47
C GLY A 149 -11.42 -2.69 -9.62
N ALA A 150 -11.95 -1.56 -9.15
CA ALA A 150 -13.21 -1.47 -8.42
C ALA A 150 -14.47 -1.54 -9.31
N GLY A 151 -14.30 -1.59 -10.63
CA GLY A 151 -15.40 -1.66 -11.59
C GLY A 151 -16.18 -0.37 -11.73
N LEU A 152 -15.56 0.80 -11.43
CA LEU A 152 -16.20 2.09 -11.67
C LEU A 152 -16.33 2.36 -13.18
N PRO A 153 -17.40 3.04 -13.64
CA PRO A 153 -17.64 3.33 -15.04
C PRO A 153 -16.80 4.52 -15.52
N VAL A 154 -15.46 4.38 -15.44
CA VAL A 154 -14.50 5.47 -15.70
C VAL A 154 -14.55 6.06 -17.10
N THR A 155 -15.09 5.32 -18.09
CA THR A 155 -15.18 5.78 -19.49
C THR A 155 -16.45 6.55 -19.79
N GLU A 156 -17.41 6.56 -18.88
CA GLU A 156 -18.67 7.27 -19.07
C GLU A 156 -18.54 8.77 -18.78
N PRO A 157 -19.41 9.63 -19.36
CA PRO A 157 -19.39 11.08 -19.14
C PRO A 157 -20.06 11.48 -17.82
N ARG A 158 -19.73 10.77 -16.74
CA ARG A 158 -20.21 11.04 -15.38
C ARG A 158 -19.06 10.96 -14.39
N GLY A 159 -19.16 11.69 -13.26
CA GLY A 159 -18.16 11.65 -12.21
C GLY A 159 -18.17 10.31 -11.48
N SER A 160 -16.98 9.73 -11.26
CA SER A 160 -16.76 8.61 -10.36
C SER A 160 -15.65 8.98 -9.41
N MET A 161 -15.82 8.80 -8.10
CA MET A 161 -14.80 9.11 -7.12
C MET A 161 -14.19 7.82 -6.56
N ILE A 162 -12.87 7.82 -6.45
CA ILE A 162 -12.11 6.79 -5.75
C ILE A 162 -11.33 7.41 -4.60
N VAL A 163 -11.33 6.76 -3.45
CA VAL A 163 -10.49 7.07 -2.30
C VAL A 163 -9.65 5.84 -2.03
N ASP A 164 -8.36 5.94 -2.25
CA ASP A 164 -7.40 4.86 -2.04
C ASP A 164 -6.49 5.19 -0.85
N ILE A 165 -6.62 4.43 0.23
CA ILE A 165 -5.85 4.61 1.46
C ILE A 165 -4.78 3.52 1.53
N GLY A 166 -3.56 3.91 1.19
CA GLY A 166 -2.39 3.03 1.19
C GLY A 166 -1.68 2.93 2.54
N GLY A 167 -0.42 2.49 2.50
CA GLY A 167 0.46 2.53 3.68
C GLY A 167 1.04 3.92 3.94
N GLY A 168 1.55 4.60 2.90
CA GLY A 168 2.23 5.89 3.01
C GLY A 168 1.41 7.08 2.52
N THR A 169 0.50 6.85 1.56
CA THR A 169 -0.30 7.90 0.91
C THR A 169 -1.78 7.55 0.90
N THR A 170 -2.61 8.58 0.89
CA THR A 170 -4.03 8.48 0.54
C THR A 170 -4.26 9.29 -0.72
N GLU A 171 -4.84 8.66 -1.73
CA GLU A 171 -5.17 9.26 -3.02
C GLU A 171 -6.68 9.37 -3.16
N VAL A 172 -7.15 10.59 -3.43
CA VAL A 172 -8.55 10.89 -3.71
C VAL A 172 -8.62 11.41 -5.13
N ALA A 173 -9.39 10.78 -6.00
CA ALA A 173 -9.54 11.24 -7.38
C ALA A 173 -10.98 11.16 -7.87
N VAL A 174 -11.35 12.12 -8.69
CA VAL A 174 -12.58 12.12 -9.49
C VAL A 174 -12.22 11.82 -10.93
N LEU A 175 -12.88 10.84 -11.52
CA LEU A 175 -12.64 10.36 -12.87
C LEU A 175 -13.87 10.51 -13.73
N SER A 176 -13.67 10.83 -15.00
CA SER A 176 -14.72 10.90 -16.03
C SER A 176 -14.09 10.75 -17.41
N LEU A 177 -14.79 10.15 -18.36
CA LEU A 177 -14.36 10.02 -19.78
C LEU A 177 -12.94 9.42 -19.95
N GLY A 178 -12.56 8.48 -19.08
CA GLY A 178 -11.26 7.82 -19.10
C GLY A 178 -10.09 8.65 -18.61
N GLY A 179 -10.35 9.82 -17.98
CA GLY A 179 -9.34 10.70 -17.42
C GLY A 179 -9.56 11.03 -15.96
N ILE A 180 -8.54 11.54 -15.30
CA ILE A 180 -8.63 12.11 -13.96
C ILE A 180 -9.01 13.59 -14.10
N VAL A 181 -10.15 13.97 -13.52
CA VAL A 181 -10.67 15.34 -13.54
C VAL A 181 -10.00 16.19 -12.46
N CYS A 182 -9.94 15.67 -11.26
CA CYS A 182 -9.16 16.23 -10.16
C CYS A 182 -8.61 15.11 -9.29
N SER A 183 -7.45 15.33 -8.69
CA SER A 183 -6.85 14.41 -7.75
C SER A 183 -6.15 15.14 -6.62
N ILE A 184 -6.21 14.56 -5.42
CA ILE A 184 -5.54 15.03 -4.22
C ILE A 184 -4.78 13.84 -3.63
N SER A 185 -3.49 14.04 -3.42
CA SER A 185 -2.63 13.07 -2.74
C SER A 185 -2.16 13.66 -1.42
N VAL A 186 -2.38 12.95 -0.32
CA VAL A 186 -1.91 13.33 1.01
C VAL A 186 -1.01 12.24 1.58
N ARG A 187 0.08 12.66 2.26
CA ARG A 187 1.04 11.73 2.90
C ARG A 187 0.57 11.36 4.31
N VAL A 188 -0.72 11.03 4.41
CA VAL A 188 -1.38 10.55 5.63
C VAL A 188 -2.12 9.28 5.29
N ALA A 189 -1.69 8.16 5.86
CA ALA A 189 -2.23 6.83 5.62
C ALA A 189 -1.83 5.86 6.74
N GLY A 190 -1.79 4.56 6.50
CA GLY A 190 -1.59 3.53 7.50
C GLY A 190 -0.33 3.67 8.36
N ASP A 191 0.80 4.11 7.78
CA ASP A 191 2.05 4.30 8.53
C ASP A 191 1.96 5.47 9.52
N LYS A 192 1.23 6.54 9.17
CA LYS A 192 0.97 7.67 10.07
C LYS A 192 0.05 7.28 11.22
N MET A 193 -0.96 6.47 10.95
CA MET A 193 -1.81 5.90 12.00
C MET A 193 -0.99 5.03 12.98
N ASP A 194 -0.03 4.24 12.48
CA ASP A 194 0.86 3.45 13.34
C ASP A 194 1.74 4.35 14.22
N GLU A 195 2.29 5.44 13.65
CA GLU A 195 3.07 6.44 14.39
C GLU A 195 2.23 7.11 15.50
N ALA A 196 0.97 7.47 15.19
CA ALA A 196 0.05 8.07 16.15
C ALA A 196 -0.27 7.12 17.32
N ILE A 197 -0.53 5.85 17.04
CA ILE A 197 -0.75 4.82 18.08
C ILE A 197 0.49 4.68 18.98
N ILE A 198 1.70 4.64 18.39
CA ILE A 198 2.95 4.56 19.17
C ILE A 198 3.07 5.75 20.11
N GLU A 199 2.86 6.97 19.61
CA GLU A 199 2.99 8.19 20.41
C GLU A 199 1.89 8.29 21.49
N TYR A 200 0.65 7.88 21.20
CA TYR A 200 -0.44 7.83 22.17
C TYR A 200 -0.10 6.89 23.34
N ILE A 201 0.28 5.65 23.06
CA ILE A 201 0.65 4.66 24.06
C ILE A 201 1.85 5.13 24.88
N LYS A 202 2.83 5.75 24.23
CA LYS A 202 4.01 6.30 24.90
C LYS A 202 3.64 7.45 25.83
N LYS A 203 2.79 8.37 25.41
CA LYS A 203 2.36 9.52 26.24
C LYS A 203 1.50 9.07 27.40
N LYS A 204 0.47 8.27 27.14
CA LYS A 204 -0.54 7.89 28.15
C LYS A 204 -0.02 6.86 29.15
N TYR A 205 0.69 5.85 28.67
CA TYR A 205 1.08 4.67 29.47
C TYR A 205 2.58 4.57 29.79
N ARG A 206 3.38 5.51 29.26
CA ARG A 206 4.85 5.44 29.35
C ARG A 206 5.42 4.12 28.81
N LEU A 207 4.74 3.52 27.83
CA LEU A 207 5.13 2.25 27.23
C LEU A 207 5.67 2.46 25.82
N LEU A 208 6.85 1.95 25.54
CA LEU A 208 7.44 1.97 24.20
C LEU A 208 7.10 0.67 23.48
N ILE A 209 6.42 0.79 22.35
CA ILE A 209 6.11 -0.31 21.43
C ILE A 209 6.79 -0.11 20.08
N GLY A 210 6.90 -1.18 19.29
CA GLY A 210 7.45 -1.11 17.93
C GLY A 210 6.36 -0.93 16.87
N SER A 211 6.76 -0.53 15.66
CA SER A 211 5.84 -0.32 14.53
C SER A 211 5.01 -1.56 14.17
N SER A 212 5.60 -2.76 14.24
CA SER A 212 4.86 -3.99 13.99
C SER A 212 3.77 -4.27 15.04
N THR A 213 3.97 -3.81 16.28
CA THR A 213 2.95 -3.91 17.33
C THR A 213 1.83 -2.90 17.09
N ALA A 214 2.17 -1.67 16.70
CA ALA A 214 1.17 -0.65 16.37
C ALA A 214 0.31 -1.06 15.16
N GLU A 215 0.94 -1.57 14.09
CA GLU A 215 0.24 -2.13 12.93
C GLU A 215 -0.72 -3.27 13.34
N ALA A 216 -0.28 -4.16 14.25
CA ALA A 216 -1.12 -5.24 14.74
C ALA A 216 -2.33 -4.71 15.55
N ILE A 217 -2.13 -3.72 16.41
CA ILE A 217 -3.21 -3.07 17.17
C ILE A 217 -4.22 -2.44 16.20
N LYS A 218 -3.74 -1.61 15.27
CA LYS A 218 -4.56 -0.95 14.27
C LYS A 218 -5.40 -1.93 13.47
N THR A 219 -4.80 -3.01 12.98
CA THR A 219 -5.49 -4.00 12.13
C THR A 219 -6.41 -4.93 12.92
N THR A 220 -6.23 -5.06 14.23
CA THR A 220 -7.04 -5.94 15.08
C THR A 220 -8.28 -5.22 15.65
N ILE A 221 -8.10 -4.02 16.23
CA ILE A 221 -9.17 -3.30 16.94
C ILE A 221 -9.34 -1.84 16.49
N GLY A 222 -8.56 -1.38 15.51
CA GLY A 222 -8.66 -0.01 14.98
C GLY A 222 -9.97 0.21 14.24
N ASN A 223 -10.63 1.34 14.50
CA ASN A 223 -11.78 1.81 13.74
C ASN A 223 -11.75 3.33 13.60
N ALA A 224 -12.33 3.86 12.53
CA ALA A 224 -12.44 5.29 12.28
C ALA A 224 -13.77 5.87 12.81
N PHE A 225 -14.74 5.01 13.15
CA PHE A 225 -16.05 5.38 13.63
C PHE A 225 -16.42 4.49 14.82
N PRO A 226 -17.20 4.98 15.82
CA PRO A 226 -17.63 4.17 16.96
C PRO A 226 -18.34 2.90 16.50
N GLY A 227 -17.86 1.75 16.95
CA GLY A 227 -18.52 0.45 16.74
C GLY A 227 -19.54 0.15 17.83
N ASP A 228 -20.37 -0.88 17.57
CA ASP A 228 -21.38 -1.34 18.53
C ASP A 228 -20.79 -2.07 19.75
N THR A 229 -19.55 -2.55 19.62
CA THR A 229 -18.85 -3.32 20.65
C THR A 229 -17.47 -2.73 20.93
N LEU A 230 -17.12 -2.67 22.22
CA LEU A 230 -15.78 -2.29 22.66
C LEU A 230 -14.86 -3.51 22.54
N GLU A 231 -13.91 -3.45 21.62
CA GLU A 231 -12.88 -4.48 21.45
C GLU A 231 -11.61 -4.10 22.23
N SER A 232 -10.86 -5.07 22.70
CA SER A 232 -9.61 -4.83 23.42
C SER A 232 -8.54 -5.84 23.07
N VAL A 233 -7.26 -5.44 23.21
CA VAL A 233 -6.09 -6.28 22.92
C VAL A 233 -5.00 -6.06 23.97
N GLU A 234 -4.30 -7.14 24.31
CA GLU A 234 -3.09 -7.05 25.14
C GLU A 234 -1.89 -6.58 24.32
N VAL A 235 -1.22 -5.56 24.83
CA VAL A 235 -0.05 -4.94 24.22
C VAL A 235 1.17 -5.14 25.10
N LYS A 236 2.25 -5.65 24.49
CA LYS A 236 3.53 -5.85 25.17
C LYS A 236 4.54 -4.80 24.69
N GLY A 237 5.20 -4.15 25.64
CA GLY A 237 6.21 -3.14 25.34
C GLY A 237 7.23 -3.00 26.46
N ARG A 238 8.10 -1.99 26.33
CA ARG A 238 9.08 -1.63 27.35
C ARG A 238 8.59 -0.42 28.14
N ASP A 239 8.44 -0.57 29.43
CA ASP A 239 8.14 0.53 30.34
C ASP A 239 9.31 1.54 30.34
N LEU A 240 9.02 2.81 30.05
CA LEU A 240 10.03 3.86 29.96
C LEU A 240 10.55 4.33 31.33
N THR A 241 9.84 4.01 32.41
CA THR A 241 10.23 4.38 33.77
C THR A 241 11.18 3.35 34.38
N THR A 242 10.85 2.08 34.22
CA THR A 242 11.62 0.98 34.82
C THR A 242 12.59 0.28 33.87
N GLY A 243 12.39 0.49 32.54
CA GLY A 243 13.15 -0.19 31.49
C GLY A 243 12.76 -1.65 31.27
N THR A 244 11.81 -2.18 32.05
CA THR A 244 11.42 -3.59 32.03
C THR A 244 10.27 -3.87 31.06
N PRO A 245 10.07 -5.13 30.60
CA PRO A 245 8.88 -5.51 29.85
C PRO A 245 7.61 -5.29 30.68
N LYS A 246 6.57 -4.77 30.05
CA LYS A 246 5.27 -4.53 30.65
C LYS A 246 4.17 -4.90 29.66
N VAL A 247 3.06 -5.40 30.17
CA VAL A 247 1.83 -5.70 29.43
C VAL A 247 0.73 -4.75 29.89
N LEU A 248 -0.03 -4.25 28.95
CA LEU A 248 -1.25 -3.48 29.21
C LEU A 248 -2.34 -3.89 28.23
N THR A 249 -3.59 -3.56 28.56
CA THR A 249 -4.75 -3.72 27.67
C THR A 249 -5.10 -2.34 27.13
N ILE A 250 -5.34 -2.25 25.82
CA ILE A 250 -5.82 -1.07 25.10
C ILE A 250 -7.13 -1.43 24.41
N ASP A 251 -8.06 -0.50 24.32
CA ASP A 251 -9.35 -0.69 23.68
C ASP A 251 -9.47 0.05 22.34
N SER A 252 -10.54 -0.26 21.60
CA SER A 252 -10.82 0.30 20.28
C SER A 252 -11.12 1.80 20.30
N ASP A 253 -11.67 2.33 21.43
CA ASP A 253 -11.95 3.75 21.58
C ASP A 253 -10.65 4.56 21.74
N GLU A 254 -9.69 4.01 22.48
CA GLU A 254 -8.36 4.59 22.63
C GLU A 254 -7.59 4.60 21.27
N VAL A 255 -7.71 3.53 20.49
CA VAL A 255 -7.10 3.47 19.17
C VAL A 255 -7.75 4.49 18.25
N ARG A 256 -9.08 4.62 18.24
CA ARG A 256 -9.80 5.63 17.46
C ARG A 256 -9.39 7.05 17.86
N GLU A 257 -9.30 7.33 19.16
CA GLU A 257 -8.82 8.62 19.66
C GLU A 257 -7.40 8.92 19.14
N SER A 258 -6.52 7.92 19.17
CA SER A 258 -5.13 8.09 18.76
C SER A 258 -4.95 8.42 17.27
N ILE A 259 -5.84 7.94 16.39
CA ILE A 259 -5.74 8.15 14.93
C ILE A 259 -6.71 9.21 14.41
N SER A 260 -7.38 9.96 15.28
CA SER A 260 -8.41 10.92 14.87
C SER A 260 -7.89 12.01 13.95
N GLU A 261 -6.69 12.54 14.19
CA GLU A 261 -6.07 13.59 13.36
C GLU A 261 -5.78 13.07 11.94
N GLU A 262 -5.33 11.82 11.79
CA GLU A 262 -5.07 11.18 10.50
C GLU A 262 -6.37 10.95 9.72
N VAL A 263 -7.43 10.52 10.41
CA VAL A 263 -8.76 10.35 9.82
C VAL A 263 -9.32 11.69 9.35
N ASP A 264 -9.23 12.73 10.16
CA ASP A 264 -9.68 14.08 9.82
C ASP A 264 -8.93 14.65 8.60
N ALA A 265 -7.62 14.37 8.49
CA ALA A 265 -6.83 14.77 7.33
C ALA A 265 -7.32 14.08 6.03
N ILE A 266 -7.66 12.79 6.10
CA ILE A 266 -8.22 12.04 4.98
C ILE A 266 -9.60 12.58 4.59
N VAL A 267 -10.48 12.82 5.57
CA VAL A 267 -11.81 13.39 5.34
C VAL A 267 -11.71 14.79 4.71
N SER A 268 -10.75 15.59 5.16
CA SER A 268 -10.49 16.92 4.58
C SER A 268 -10.03 16.83 3.11
N ALA A 269 -9.19 15.84 2.77
CA ALA A 269 -8.79 15.60 1.38
C ALA A 269 -9.99 15.23 0.49
N VAL A 270 -10.89 14.37 0.98
CA VAL A 270 -12.13 14.01 0.27
C VAL A 270 -13.00 15.25 0.05
N ARG A 271 -13.19 16.09 1.10
CA ARG A 271 -13.96 17.34 0.99
C ARG A 271 -13.35 18.27 -0.05
N THR A 272 -12.04 18.46 -0.02
CA THR A 272 -11.35 19.32 -1.00
C THR A 272 -11.48 18.78 -2.43
N ALA A 273 -11.46 17.48 -2.64
CA ALA A 273 -11.68 16.87 -3.96
C ALA A 273 -13.12 17.14 -4.46
N LEU A 274 -14.11 17.06 -3.58
CA LEU A 274 -15.50 17.39 -3.92
C LEU A 274 -15.67 18.87 -4.27
N GLU A 275 -15.00 19.76 -3.55
CA GLU A 275 -15.03 21.21 -3.82
C GLU A 275 -14.36 21.59 -5.15
N GLN A 276 -13.36 20.82 -5.59
CA GLN A 276 -12.65 21.03 -6.86
C GLN A 276 -13.35 20.39 -8.06
N MET A 277 -14.38 19.59 -7.83
CA MET A 277 -15.08 18.90 -8.88
C MET A 277 -15.93 19.91 -9.71
N PRO A 278 -15.88 19.84 -11.05
CA PRO A 278 -16.73 20.66 -11.91
C PRO A 278 -18.23 20.47 -11.62
N PRO A 279 -19.03 21.56 -11.57
CA PRO A 279 -20.46 21.48 -11.29
C PRO A 279 -21.23 20.56 -12.25
N GLU A 280 -20.77 20.42 -13.49
CA GLU A 280 -21.38 19.57 -14.52
C GLU A 280 -21.34 18.07 -14.13
N LEU A 281 -20.37 17.67 -13.34
CA LEU A 281 -20.27 16.29 -12.84
C LEU A 281 -21.05 16.07 -11.54
N CYS A 282 -21.52 17.16 -10.89
CA CYS A 282 -22.37 17.11 -9.70
C CYS A 282 -23.87 17.07 -10.05
N ASN A 283 -24.23 17.48 -11.27
CA ASN A 283 -25.62 17.79 -11.67
C ASN A 283 -26.34 16.64 -12.36
N ASP A 284 -25.89 15.41 -12.24
CA ASP A 284 -26.66 14.29 -12.74
C ASP A 284 -27.82 14.00 -11.76
N PRO A 285 -29.08 14.44 -12.06
CA PRO A 285 -30.17 14.43 -11.08
C PRO A 285 -30.72 13.03 -10.78
N LEU A 286 -30.17 11.99 -11.39
CA LEU A 286 -30.69 10.63 -11.31
C LEU A 286 -29.79 9.64 -10.56
N GLU A 287 -28.51 9.96 -10.32
CA GLU A 287 -27.61 9.04 -9.60
C GLU A 287 -26.60 9.81 -8.73
N SER A 288 -26.47 9.40 -7.48
CA SER A 288 -25.36 9.82 -6.63
C SER A 288 -24.02 9.46 -7.30
N ILE A 289 -23.00 10.33 -7.15
CA ILE A 289 -21.65 10.03 -7.61
C ILE A 289 -21.21 8.71 -6.99
N PRO A 290 -20.88 7.69 -7.79
CA PRO A 290 -20.39 6.43 -7.22
C PRO A 290 -19.03 6.67 -6.55
N ILE A 291 -19.00 6.56 -5.24
CA ILE A 291 -17.80 6.67 -4.43
C ILE A 291 -17.36 5.26 -4.06
N LYS A 292 -16.10 4.93 -4.33
CA LYS A 292 -15.46 3.69 -3.88
C LYS A 292 -14.31 4.01 -2.94
N LEU A 293 -14.35 3.36 -1.79
CA LEU A 293 -13.26 3.40 -0.80
C LEU A 293 -12.45 2.11 -0.93
N LEU A 294 -11.17 2.24 -1.24
CA LEU A 294 -10.20 1.15 -1.18
C LEU A 294 -9.28 1.39 0.01
N ILE A 295 -9.09 0.37 0.82
CA ILE A 295 -8.21 0.42 1.98
C ILE A 295 -7.22 -0.72 1.86
N SER A 296 -5.94 -0.39 1.89
CA SER A 296 -4.87 -1.40 1.88
C SER A 296 -5.01 -2.37 3.07
N PRO A 297 -4.72 -3.67 2.89
CA PRO A 297 -4.80 -4.64 3.98
C PRO A 297 -4.02 -4.28 5.25
N CYS A 298 -2.97 -3.46 5.13
CA CYS A 298 -2.22 -2.96 6.28
C CYS A 298 -2.91 -1.79 7.02
N THR A 299 -4.00 -1.27 6.47
CA THR A 299 -4.84 -0.20 7.07
C THR A 299 -6.20 -0.71 7.51
N GLN A 300 -6.64 -1.88 7.01
CA GLN A 300 -7.94 -2.45 7.40
C GLN A 300 -7.92 -2.91 8.86
N PRO A 301 -8.91 -2.52 9.67
CA PRO A 301 -9.21 -3.23 10.90
C PRO A 301 -9.60 -4.68 10.53
N ALA A 302 -9.35 -5.63 11.41
CA ALA A 302 -9.81 -6.99 11.26
C ALA A 302 -11.35 -7.03 11.33
N LEU A 303 -11.99 -6.65 10.24
CA LEU A 303 -13.37 -7.07 10.05
C LEU A 303 -13.33 -8.59 9.96
N SER A 304 -14.02 -9.26 10.89
CA SER A 304 -14.17 -10.70 10.94
C SER A 304 -14.44 -11.23 9.53
N THR A 305 -13.39 -11.69 8.86
CA THR A 305 -13.54 -12.46 7.63
C THR A 305 -14.17 -13.78 8.02
N PRO A 306 -15.33 -14.15 7.46
CA PRO A 306 -15.73 -15.54 7.51
C PRO A 306 -14.55 -16.34 6.90
N ALA A 307 -14.22 -17.46 7.53
CA ALA A 307 -13.20 -18.37 7.07
C ALA A 307 -13.34 -18.56 5.54
N PRO A 308 -12.21 -18.63 4.77
CA PRO A 308 -12.26 -18.85 3.34
C PRO A 308 -13.11 -20.10 3.08
N ASP A 309 -14.07 -19.98 2.17
CA ASP A 309 -14.78 -21.15 1.66
C ASP A 309 -13.74 -22.07 1.00
N GLU A 310 -13.98 -23.36 1.02
CA GLU A 310 -13.06 -24.41 0.49
C GLU A 310 -12.67 -24.22 -0.99
N ALA A 311 -13.09 -23.13 -1.63
CA ALA A 311 -12.87 -22.80 -3.04
C ALA A 311 -11.76 -21.75 -3.28
N GLY A 312 -11.03 -21.27 -2.27
CA GLY A 312 -9.81 -20.44 -2.43
C GLY A 312 -10.03 -19.09 -3.14
N ARG A 313 -11.22 -18.53 -3.13
CA ARG A 313 -11.50 -17.22 -3.74
C ARG A 313 -11.06 -16.09 -2.83
N CYS A 314 -10.05 -15.34 -3.27
CA CYS A 314 -9.62 -14.08 -2.67
C CYS A 314 -10.79 -13.12 -2.52
N CYS A 315 -10.91 -12.54 -1.34
CA CYS A 315 -11.89 -11.53 -0.99
C CYS A 315 -11.91 -10.39 -2.01
N THR A 316 -13.03 -10.20 -2.67
CA THR A 316 -13.36 -8.97 -3.37
C THR A 316 -13.48 -7.83 -2.35
N PRO A 317 -12.96 -6.62 -2.62
CA PRO A 317 -13.14 -5.48 -1.74
C PRO A 317 -14.65 -5.24 -1.55
N ARG A 318 -15.10 -5.16 -0.29
CA ARG A 318 -16.48 -4.81 0.02
C ARG A 318 -16.71 -3.35 -0.35
N SER A 319 -17.67 -3.14 -1.25
CA SER A 319 -18.23 -1.81 -1.50
C SER A 319 -19.03 -1.36 -0.28
N MET A 320 -18.59 -0.34 0.42
CA MET A 320 -19.46 0.45 1.28
C MET A 320 -20.17 1.48 0.41
N THR A 321 -21.49 1.42 0.37
CA THR A 321 -22.34 2.52 -0.12
C THR A 321 -22.57 3.42 1.08
N LEU A 322 -22.11 4.66 1.02
CA LEU A 322 -22.49 5.73 1.96
C LEU A 322 -23.87 6.23 1.64
#